data_3f6ce2373f1ce304db7f3b4b3e79b4bb
#
_entry.id   3f6ce2373f1ce304db7f3b4b3e79b4bb
#
_cell.length_a   1.000
_cell.length_b   1.000
_cell.length_c   1.000
_cell.angle_alpha   90.00
_cell.angle_beta   90.00
_cell.angle_gamma   90.00
#
_symmetry.space_group_name_H-M   'P 1'
#
loop_
_entity.id
_entity.type
_entity.pdbx_description
1 polymer ?
#
loop_
_entity_poly.entity_id
_entity_poly.type
_entity_poly.pdbx_seq_one_letter_code
_entity_poly.pdbx_strand_id
1 'polypeptide(L)'
;MSHTAVIIEQGQSNLDESIEHILSLANSLGDETSIVIFGPDNTALLENLISLDCSQIYVLKNHMRYESPLPDEVVISSIEWFCKNNNVDLVLMNKTSWSLNIAPRVAFRIEGAYAHDCIDIKRIQNNELSCIRPVYGGNALAHISLTGNTPKVATIRARSSQEIKTTSDTNTPVFELEPKINDEDIRVKIVKTVTEIPEGPDLSKAEIVIAGGRGLGGPEPFEALRELANILDGAVGASRAACDAGWIDHNFQIGLTGKTVTPNVYLSFGISGASQHMAGCSGSRNIVSINSDKNANIFKDSKYGVVGDWNLVLPAFTDAVRELVDEK
;
A
#
# COMPACT_ATOMS: atom_id res chain seq x y z
N MET A 1 23.63 -9.11 17.63
CA MET A 1 23.22 -8.69 16.27
C MET A 1 21.88 -8.03 16.44
N SER A 2 21.59 -6.99 15.68
CA SER A 2 20.25 -6.39 15.69
C SER A 2 19.27 -7.30 14.96
N HIS A 3 17.99 -7.31 15.38
CA HIS A 3 16.95 -8.14 14.80
C HIS A 3 15.84 -7.28 14.21
N THR A 4 15.59 -7.43 12.91
CA THR A 4 14.51 -6.78 12.18
C THR A 4 13.40 -7.77 11.86
N ALA A 5 12.18 -7.48 12.30
CA ALA A 5 10.99 -8.27 12.02
C ALA A 5 10.12 -7.60 10.96
N VAL A 6 9.88 -8.28 9.84
CA VAL A 6 8.94 -7.86 8.80
C VAL A 6 7.59 -8.51 9.08
N ILE A 7 6.60 -7.69 9.45
CA ILE A 7 5.25 -8.16 9.77
C ILE A 7 4.39 -8.10 8.51
N ILE A 8 3.84 -9.24 8.13
CA ILE A 8 2.93 -9.34 6.98
C ILE A 8 1.48 -9.19 7.46
N GLU A 9 0.72 -8.41 6.70
CA GLU A 9 -0.71 -8.21 6.94
C GLU A 9 -1.47 -9.54 6.89
N GLN A 10 -2.41 -9.72 7.81
CA GLN A 10 -3.27 -10.91 7.81
C GLN A 10 -4.17 -10.95 6.57
N GLY A 11 -4.49 -12.16 6.09
CA GLY A 11 -5.37 -12.36 4.92
C GLY A 11 -4.68 -12.20 3.56
N GLN A 12 -3.38 -11.90 3.51
CA GLN A 12 -2.60 -12.01 2.28
C GLN A 12 -2.41 -13.50 1.93
N SER A 13 -2.88 -13.89 0.75
CA SER A 13 -2.77 -15.27 0.24
C SER A 13 -1.59 -15.46 -0.71
N ASN A 14 -1.05 -14.40 -1.27
CA ASN A 14 0.03 -14.44 -2.25
C ASN A 14 1.18 -13.52 -1.85
N LEU A 15 2.37 -13.86 -2.32
CA LEU A 15 3.52 -12.98 -2.26
C LEU A 15 3.25 -11.75 -3.12
N ASP A 16 3.51 -10.57 -2.55
CA ASP A 16 3.36 -9.27 -3.17
C ASP A 16 4.74 -8.62 -3.28
N GLU A 17 5.03 -7.94 -4.38
CA GLU A 17 6.28 -7.18 -4.60
C GLU A 17 6.62 -6.24 -3.44
N SER A 18 5.61 -5.79 -2.69
CA SER A 18 5.82 -4.95 -1.51
C SER A 18 6.55 -5.67 -0.37
N ILE A 19 6.30 -6.98 -0.17
CA ILE A 19 6.96 -7.80 0.86
C ILE A 19 8.44 -7.93 0.52
N GLU A 20 8.72 -8.23 -0.72
CA GLU A 20 10.08 -8.39 -1.21
C GLU A 20 10.87 -7.08 -1.10
N HIS A 21 10.25 -5.95 -1.45
CA HIS A 21 10.87 -4.63 -1.27
C HIS A 21 11.22 -4.34 0.19
N ILE A 22 10.32 -4.63 1.14
CA ILE A 22 10.57 -4.41 2.57
C ILE A 22 11.67 -5.34 3.08
N LEU A 23 11.70 -6.60 2.63
CA LEU A 23 12.79 -7.54 2.95
C LEU A 23 14.13 -7.06 2.42
N SER A 24 14.18 -6.57 1.19
CA SER A 24 15.40 -6.00 0.62
C SER A 24 15.91 -4.81 1.45
N LEU A 25 15.01 -3.93 1.90
CA LEU A 25 15.36 -2.84 2.81
C LEU A 25 15.87 -3.37 4.16
N ALA A 26 15.17 -4.34 4.77
CA ALA A 26 15.57 -4.95 6.04
C ALA A 26 16.97 -5.56 5.93
N ASN A 27 17.23 -6.36 4.90
CA ASN A 27 18.52 -7.00 4.65
C ASN A 27 19.64 -5.96 4.41
N SER A 28 19.33 -4.82 3.80
CA SER A 28 20.29 -3.73 3.58
C SER A 28 20.79 -3.07 4.88
N LEU A 29 20.06 -3.24 5.99
CA LEU A 29 20.45 -2.77 7.31
C LEU A 29 21.55 -3.64 7.96
N GLY A 30 21.80 -4.85 7.43
CA GLY A 30 22.78 -5.79 7.94
C GLY A 30 22.36 -6.50 9.23
N ASP A 31 21.06 -6.52 9.52
CA ASP A 31 20.46 -7.17 10.68
C ASP A 31 20.08 -8.62 10.37
N GLU A 32 19.86 -9.42 11.44
CA GLU A 32 19.10 -10.65 11.32
C GLU A 32 17.66 -10.29 10.94
N THR A 33 17.17 -10.79 9.79
CA THR A 33 15.83 -10.45 9.30
C THR A 33 14.91 -11.64 9.44
N SER A 34 13.76 -11.44 10.07
CA SER A 34 12.69 -12.45 10.16
C SER A 34 11.39 -11.95 9.53
N ILE A 35 10.60 -12.90 9.02
CA ILE A 35 9.23 -12.66 8.58
C ILE A 35 8.27 -13.16 9.65
N VAL A 36 7.22 -12.41 9.94
CA VAL A 36 6.17 -12.78 10.90
C VAL A 36 4.82 -12.75 10.20
N ILE A 37 4.11 -13.87 10.25
CA ILE A 37 2.76 -14.05 9.70
C ILE A 37 1.80 -14.54 10.79
N PHE A 38 0.48 -14.39 10.53
CA PHE A 38 -0.57 -14.77 11.48
C PHE A 38 -1.44 -15.92 10.95
N GLY A 39 -1.85 -16.80 11.86
CA GLY A 39 -2.88 -17.84 11.63
C GLY A 39 -2.37 -19.13 11.01
N PRO A 40 -3.21 -20.19 11.07
CA PRO A 40 -2.83 -21.53 10.61
C PRO A 40 -2.96 -21.75 9.10
N ASP A 41 -3.71 -20.90 8.39
CA ASP A 41 -4.22 -21.22 7.04
C ASP A 41 -3.40 -20.56 5.89
N ASN A 42 -2.15 -20.18 6.14
CA ASN A 42 -1.31 -19.49 5.14
C ASN A 42 -0.35 -20.43 4.40
N THR A 43 -0.73 -21.67 4.11
CA THR A 43 0.17 -22.65 3.47
C THR A 43 0.70 -22.16 2.13
N ALA A 44 -0.16 -21.59 1.28
CA ALA A 44 0.27 -21.09 -0.03
C ALA A 44 1.21 -19.86 0.08
N LEU A 45 0.94 -18.96 1.01
CA LEU A 45 1.85 -17.84 1.29
C LEU A 45 3.17 -18.34 1.86
N LEU A 46 3.14 -19.28 2.78
CA LEU A 46 4.32 -19.83 3.43
C LEU A 46 5.26 -20.52 2.43
N GLU A 47 4.73 -21.29 1.48
CA GLU A 47 5.51 -21.92 0.40
C GLU A 47 6.29 -20.88 -0.42
N ASN A 48 5.69 -19.75 -0.68
CA ASN A 48 6.35 -18.65 -1.39
C ASN A 48 7.39 -17.93 -0.51
N LEU A 49 7.10 -17.74 0.79
CA LEU A 49 7.99 -17.05 1.72
C LEU A 49 9.27 -17.84 2.02
N ILE A 50 9.24 -19.17 2.02
CA ILE A 50 10.39 -20.04 2.29
C ILE A 50 11.52 -19.81 1.26
N SER A 51 11.20 -19.36 0.06
CA SER A 51 12.17 -19.07 -1.00
C SER A 51 12.81 -17.69 -0.89
N LEU A 52 12.35 -16.84 0.05
CA LEU A 52 12.89 -15.50 0.21
C LEU A 52 14.15 -15.48 1.10
N ASP A 53 15.00 -14.50 0.85
CA ASP A 53 16.24 -14.29 1.62
C ASP A 53 15.92 -13.65 2.98
N CYS A 54 15.63 -14.50 3.98
CA CYS A 54 15.47 -14.11 5.37
C CYS A 54 16.02 -15.20 6.29
N SER A 55 16.34 -14.83 7.52
CA SER A 55 16.94 -15.76 8.49
C SER A 55 15.94 -16.78 8.99
N GLN A 56 14.70 -16.35 9.24
CA GLN A 56 13.66 -17.16 9.88
C GLN A 56 12.27 -16.66 9.51
N ILE A 57 11.28 -17.59 9.52
CA ILE A 57 9.86 -17.26 9.38
C ILE A 57 9.14 -17.70 10.66
N TYR A 58 8.39 -16.79 11.24
CA TYR A 58 7.56 -17.05 12.41
C TYR A 58 6.08 -17.04 12.07
N VAL A 59 5.40 -18.12 12.39
CA VAL A 59 3.95 -18.25 12.30
C VAL A 59 3.37 -18.06 13.68
N LEU A 60 2.71 -16.92 13.93
CA LEU A 60 2.04 -16.67 15.20
C LEU A 60 0.66 -17.33 15.16
N LYS A 61 0.55 -18.46 15.84
CA LYS A 61 -0.71 -19.21 15.99
C LYS A 61 -1.52 -18.60 17.12
N ASN A 62 -2.45 -17.74 16.74
CA ASN A 62 -3.46 -17.28 17.68
C ASN A 62 -4.64 -18.23 17.66
N HIS A 63 -4.62 -19.09 18.64
CA HIS A 63 -5.55 -20.10 19.02
C HIS A 63 -7.00 -19.97 18.59
N MET A 64 -7.62 -21.08 18.47
CA MET A 64 -9.02 -21.53 18.48
C MET A 64 -10.08 -20.59 19.12
N ARG A 65 -9.68 -19.50 19.76
CA ARG A 65 -10.57 -18.49 20.37
C ARG A 65 -10.99 -17.36 19.44
N TYR A 66 -10.20 -17.12 18.38
CA TYR A 66 -10.42 -15.99 17.47
C TYR A 66 -10.48 -16.50 16.04
N GLU A 67 -11.58 -16.21 15.37
CA GLU A 67 -11.77 -16.52 13.96
C GLU A 67 -11.00 -15.50 13.08
N SER A 68 -10.58 -15.95 11.90
CA SER A 68 -9.96 -15.07 10.90
C SER A 68 -11.03 -14.22 10.19
N PRO A 69 -10.79 -12.92 9.95
CA PRO A 69 -9.61 -12.15 10.33
C PRO A 69 -9.53 -11.89 11.85
N LEU A 70 -8.32 -11.86 12.39
CA LEU A 70 -8.11 -11.61 13.82
C LEU A 70 -8.46 -10.16 14.18
N PRO A 71 -9.06 -9.90 15.35
CA PRO A 71 -9.22 -8.54 15.87
C PRO A 71 -7.87 -7.82 16.00
N ASP A 72 -7.84 -6.52 15.74
CA ASP A 72 -6.63 -5.71 15.79
C ASP A 72 -5.89 -5.81 17.13
N GLU A 73 -6.64 -5.86 18.26
CA GLU A 73 -6.03 -6.03 19.58
C GLU A 73 -5.28 -7.35 19.72
N VAL A 74 -5.80 -8.43 19.12
CA VAL A 74 -5.14 -9.74 19.12
C VAL A 74 -3.84 -9.67 18.35
N VAL A 75 -3.86 -9.05 17.17
CA VAL A 75 -2.66 -8.85 16.33
C VAL A 75 -1.61 -8.00 17.06
N ILE A 76 -2.03 -6.87 17.64
CA ILE A 76 -1.14 -5.96 18.37
C ILE A 76 -0.50 -6.66 19.57
N SER A 77 -1.30 -7.38 20.37
CA SER A 77 -0.80 -8.11 21.53
C SER A 77 0.15 -9.25 21.13
N SER A 78 -0.09 -9.89 19.98
CA SER A 78 0.80 -10.92 19.43
C SER A 78 2.14 -10.35 19.00
N ILE A 79 2.14 -9.21 18.31
CA ILE A 79 3.38 -8.53 17.89
C ILE A 79 4.15 -8.01 19.12
N GLU A 80 3.45 -7.42 20.08
CA GLU A 80 4.06 -6.99 21.35
C GLU A 80 4.76 -8.17 22.05
N TRP A 81 4.04 -9.28 22.21
CA TRP A 81 4.59 -10.50 22.81
C TRP A 81 5.81 -11.01 22.04
N PHE A 82 5.71 -11.04 20.68
CA PHE A 82 6.78 -11.47 19.82
C PHE A 82 8.04 -10.60 19.99
N CYS A 83 7.88 -9.29 19.94
CA CYS A 83 9.00 -8.35 20.09
C CYS A 83 9.73 -8.53 21.42
N LYS A 84 8.97 -8.69 22.51
CA LYS A 84 9.54 -8.87 23.87
C LYS A 84 10.27 -10.18 24.07
N ASN A 85 9.84 -11.25 23.37
CA ASN A 85 10.40 -12.60 23.55
C ASN A 85 11.52 -12.94 22.55
N ASN A 86 11.65 -12.18 21.47
CA ASN A 86 12.62 -12.44 20.40
C ASN A 86 13.63 -11.30 20.21
N ASN A 87 13.74 -10.36 21.17
CA ASN A 87 14.71 -9.25 21.15
C ASN A 87 14.66 -8.47 19.81
N VAL A 88 13.47 -8.12 19.35
CA VAL A 88 13.29 -7.37 18.11
C VAL A 88 13.69 -5.92 18.32
N ASP A 89 14.60 -5.41 17.49
CA ASP A 89 15.03 -4.00 17.52
C ASP A 89 14.23 -3.12 16.56
N LEU A 90 13.76 -3.71 15.45
CA LEU A 90 13.02 -3.00 14.42
C LEU A 90 11.86 -3.85 13.90
N VAL A 91 10.69 -3.24 13.83
CA VAL A 91 9.50 -3.79 13.18
C VAL A 91 9.25 -3.01 11.90
N LEU A 92 9.17 -3.71 10.77
CA LEU A 92 8.79 -3.14 9.48
C LEU A 92 7.45 -3.71 9.02
N MET A 93 6.61 -2.83 8.49
CA MET A 93 5.32 -3.20 7.88
C MET A 93 5.15 -2.47 6.55
N ASN A 94 4.44 -3.08 5.59
CA ASN A 94 4.01 -2.35 4.42
C ASN A 94 3.01 -1.25 4.81
N LYS A 95 3.07 -0.09 4.16
CA LYS A 95 2.10 0.99 4.36
C LYS A 95 0.76 0.63 3.73
N THR A 96 -0.14 0.12 4.53
CA THR A 96 -1.54 -0.18 4.19
C THR A 96 -2.47 0.49 5.19
N SER A 97 -3.77 0.49 4.93
CA SER A 97 -4.77 0.96 5.91
C SER A 97 -4.71 0.16 7.21
N TRP A 98 -4.42 -1.15 7.12
CA TRP A 98 -4.24 -2.03 8.27
C TRP A 98 -3.02 -1.62 9.11
N SER A 99 -1.85 -1.51 8.50
CA SER A 99 -0.62 -1.16 9.21
C SER A 99 -0.65 0.25 9.81
N LEU A 100 -1.35 1.20 9.16
CA LEU A 100 -1.55 2.54 9.73
C LEU A 100 -2.34 2.53 11.05
N ASN A 101 -3.20 1.53 11.24
CA ASN A 101 -3.91 1.32 12.50
C ASN A 101 -3.06 0.52 13.51
N ILE A 102 -2.35 -0.50 13.07
CA ILE A 102 -1.61 -1.44 13.94
C ILE A 102 -0.27 -0.85 14.43
N ALA A 103 0.55 -0.32 13.52
CA ALA A 103 1.93 0.04 13.80
C ALA A 103 2.11 1.08 14.92
N PRO A 104 1.36 2.20 14.98
CA PRO A 104 1.52 3.17 16.07
C PRO A 104 1.10 2.59 17.43
N ARG A 105 0.11 1.68 17.46
CA ARG A 105 -0.35 1.02 18.68
C ARG A 105 0.66 0.00 19.16
N VAL A 106 1.28 -0.75 18.25
CA VAL A 106 2.42 -1.65 18.57
C VAL A 106 3.56 -0.84 19.14
N ALA A 107 3.98 0.24 18.46
CA ALA A 107 5.07 1.11 18.93
C ALA A 107 4.83 1.61 20.36
N PHE A 108 3.61 2.06 20.66
CA PHE A 108 3.24 2.49 22.01
C PHE A 108 3.38 1.36 23.05
N ARG A 109 2.92 0.14 22.73
CA ARG A 109 2.96 -1.00 23.67
C ARG A 109 4.35 -1.56 23.94
N ILE A 110 5.25 -1.46 22.94
CA ILE A 110 6.66 -1.85 23.10
C ILE A 110 7.54 -0.69 23.58
N GLU A 111 6.92 0.47 23.94
CA GLU A 111 7.62 1.70 24.35
C GLU A 111 8.63 2.17 23.29
N GLY A 112 8.31 1.95 22.02
CA GLY A 112 9.17 2.16 20.87
C GLY A 112 8.92 3.47 20.14
N ALA A 113 9.91 3.87 19.32
CA ALA A 113 9.75 5.00 18.39
C ALA A 113 9.02 4.56 17.12
N TYR A 114 8.25 5.49 16.51
CA TYR A 114 7.46 5.21 15.29
C TYR A 114 7.72 6.20 14.17
N ALA A 115 7.96 5.67 12.96
CA ALA A 115 7.99 6.45 11.72
C ALA A 115 7.00 5.85 10.71
N HIS A 116 6.14 6.70 10.12
CA HIS A 116 5.15 6.22 9.16
C HIS A 116 5.41 6.73 7.75
N ASP A 117 4.92 5.96 6.75
CA ASP A 117 4.93 6.31 5.34
C ASP A 117 6.34 6.61 4.81
N CYS A 118 7.31 5.80 5.23
CA CYS A 118 8.69 5.94 4.83
C CYS A 118 8.91 5.34 3.43
N ILE A 119 9.81 5.94 2.67
CA ILE A 119 10.22 5.45 1.35
C ILE A 119 11.62 4.84 1.38
N ASP A 120 12.35 5.08 2.45
CA ASP A 120 13.69 4.52 2.68
C ASP A 120 14.00 4.52 4.18
N ILE A 121 14.86 3.59 4.61
CA ILE A 121 15.38 3.49 5.97
C ILE A 121 16.85 3.09 5.91
N LYS A 122 17.68 3.76 6.71
CA LYS A 122 19.12 3.51 6.75
C LYS A 122 19.63 3.54 8.18
N ARG A 123 20.61 2.70 8.46
CA ARG A 123 21.36 2.77 9.70
C ARG A 123 22.39 3.89 9.61
N ILE A 124 22.44 4.74 10.63
CA ILE A 124 23.39 5.84 10.75
C ILE A 124 24.33 5.60 11.94
N GLN A 125 25.16 6.59 12.29
CA GLN A 125 26.08 6.49 13.42
C GLN A 125 25.36 6.15 14.74
N ASN A 126 26.05 5.46 15.65
CA ASN A 126 25.53 5.03 16.96
C ASN A 126 24.34 4.07 16.89
N ASN A 127 24.22 3.30 15.82
CA ASN A 127 23.13 2.34 15.62
C ASN A 127 21.72 2.96 15.54
N GLU A 128 21.63 4.26 15.30
CA GLU A 128 20.38 4.95 15.07
C GLU A 128 19.84 4.69 13.65
N LEU A 129 18.53 4.82 13.46
CA LEU A 129 17.88 4.66 12.16
C LEU A 129 17.42 6.02 11.64
N SER A 130 17.74 6.30 10.37
CA SER A 130 17.20 7.43 9.62
C SER A 130 16.16 6.94 8.63
N CYS A 131 14.92 7.40 8.80
CA CYS A 131 13.83 7.14 7.89
C CYS A 131 13.60 8.35 6.98
N ILE A 132 13.39 8.12 5.70
CA ILE A 132 13.05 9.17 4.73
C ILE A 132 11.58 9.04 4.38
N ARG A 133 10.83 10.13 4.52
CA ARG A 133 9.41 10.16 4.17
C ARG A 133 9.03 11.38 3.38
N PRO A 134 8.10 11.26 2.41
CA PRO A 134 7.54 12.40 1.71
C PRO A 134 6.62 13.21 2.64
N VAL A 135 6.71 14.53 2.54
CA VAL A 135 5.85 15.48 3.26
C VAL A 135 5.33 16.55 2.29
N TYR A 136 4.33 17.31 2.70
CA TYR A 136 3.69 18.33 1.87
C TYR A 136 3.21 17.80 0.50
N GLY A 137 2.54 16.62 0.51
CA GLY A 137 2.06 16.00 -0.73
C GLY A 137 3.16 15.46 -1.64
N GLY A 138 4.35 15.20 -1.10
CA GLY A 138 5.50 14.69 -1.87
C GLY A 138 6.47 15.77 -2.35
N ASN A 139 6.16 17.06 -2.11
CA ASN A 139 7.00 18.18 -2.55
C ASN A 139 8.30 18.34 -1.74
N ALA A 140 8.41 17.69 -0.59
CA ALA A 140 9.63 17.66 0.21
C ALA A 140 9.84 16.29 0.86
N LEU A 141 11.08 15.97 1.20
CA LEU A 141 11.45 14.77 1.93
C LEU A 141 11.91 15.16 3.34
N ALA A 142 11.31 14.55 4.35
CA ALA A 142 11.75 14.68 5.73
C ALA A 142 12.65 13.51 6.09
N HIS A 143 13.78 13.80 6.74
CA HIS A 143 14.63 12.82 7.40
C HIS A 143 14.26 12.76 8.88
N ILE A 144 13.83 11.58 9.33
CA ILE A 144 13.41 11.34 10.70
C ILE A 144 14.40 10.40 11.34
N SER A 145 15.07 10.82 12.41
CA SER A 145 15.94 9.96 13.19
C SER A 145 15.16 9.26 14.28
N LEU A 146 15.19 7.92 14.27
CA LEU A 146 14.67 7.08 15.35
C LEU A 146 15.82 6.80 16.32
N THR A 147 15.86 7.57 17.38
CA THR A 147 16.94 7.55 18.38
C THR A 147 16.59 6.66 19.59
N GLY A 148 17.57 6.38 20.43
CA GLY A 148 17.42 5.60 21.66
C GLY A 148 17.57 4.09 21.46
N ASN A 149 17.55 3.38 22.60
CA ASN A 149 17.77 1.92 22.67
C ASN A 149 16.45 1.12 22.70
N THR A 150 15.32 1.77 22.56
CA THR A 150 14.01 1.12 22.50
C THR A 150 13.76 0.51 21.14
N PRO A 151 12.93 -0.53 21.02
CA PRO A 151 12.50 -1.04 19.73
C PRO A 151 11.92 0.06 18.85
N LYS A 152 12.02 -0.10 17.54
CA LYS A 152 11.55 0.88 16.57
C LYS A 152 10.51 0.25 15.67
N VAL A 153 9.55 1.05 15.19
CA VAL A 153 8.52 0.60 14.25
C VAL A 153 8.49 1.55 13.07
N ALA A 154 8.48 1.03 11.86
CA ALA A 154 8.30 1.84 10.66
C ALA A 154 7.34 1.20 9.66
N THR A 155 6.53 2.04 9.02
CA THR A 155 5.75 1.61 7.85
C THR A 155 6.40 2.12 6.59
N ILE A 156 6.59 1.21 5.61
CA ILE A 156 7.31 1.45 4.37
C ILE A 156 6.32 1.52 3.22
N ARG A 157 6.42 2.55 2.41
CA ARG A 157 5.67 2.66 1.15
C ARG A 157 6.32 1.74 0.12
N ALA A 158 5.60 0.73 -0.32
CA ALA A 158 6.08 -0.14 -1.39
C ALA A 158 6.40 0.65 -2.66
N ARG A 159 7.44 0.23 -3.36
CA ARG A 159 7.79 0.70 -4.70
C ARG A 159 7.83 -0.48 -5.64
N SER A 160 7.19 -0.37 -6.79
CA SER A 160 7.08 -1.41 -7.82
C SER A 160 8.28 -1.48 -8.78
N SER A 161 9.50 -1.13 -8.38
CA SER A 161 10.56 -0.95 -9.39
C SER A 161 11.98 -1.39 -9.01
N GLN A 162 12.18 -2.31 -8.09
CA GLN A 162 13.49 -2.94 -7.94
C GLN A 162 13.40 -4.41 -8.30
N GLU A 163 14.22 -4.84 -9.27
CA GLU A 163 14.42 -6.27 -9.57
C GLU A 163 14.89 -6.98 -8.31
N ILE A 164 14.08 -7.91 -7.85
CA ILE A 164 14.34 -8.69 -6.66
C ILE A 164 15.09 -9.92 -7.05
N LYS A 165 16.18 -10.15 -6.35
CA LYS A 165 16.92 -11.42 -6.46
C LYS A 165 16.22 -12.45 -5.58
N THR A 166 15.32 -13.23 -6.18
CA THR A 166 14.93 -14.50 -5.59
C THR A 166 16.17 -15.42 -5.57
N THR A 167 16.66 -15.72 -4.39
CA THR A 167 17.68 -16.75 -4.24
C THR A 167 16.98 -18.10 -4.24
N SER A 168 17.10 -18.84 -5.31
CA SER A 168 16.37 -20.06 -5.63
C SER A 168 16.71 -21.30 -4.78
N ASP A 169 17.49 -21.21 -3.72
CA ASP A 169 17.98 -22.35 -2.94
C ASP A 169 17.93 -22.21 -1.40
N THR A 170 17.21 -21.23 -0.86
CA THR A 170 17.10 -21.05 0.59
C THR A 170 15.88 -21.79 1.14
N ASN A 171 16.12 -22.80 1.96
CA ASN A 171 15.07 -23.44 2.77
C ASN A 171 15.02 -22.75 4.14
N THR A 172 14.38 -21.58 4.19
CA THR A 172 14.30 -20.74 5.40
C THR A 172 13.53 -21.49 6.51
N PRO A 173 14.09 -21.61 7.73
CA PRO A 173 13.45 -22.30 8.82
C PRO A 173 12.17 -21.61 9.27
N VAL A 174 11.14 -22.41 9.52
CA VAL A 174 9.82 -21.94 9.95
C VAL A 174 9.59 -22.36 11.40
N PHE A 175 9.20 -21.39 12.23
CA PHE A 175 8.86 -21.60 13.64
C PHE A 175 7.43 -21.21 13.91
N GLU A 176 6.69 -22.11 14.55
CA GLU A 176 5.34 -21.83 15.03
C GLU A 176 5.40 -21.38 16.49
N LEU A 177 4.83 -20.24 16.78
CA LEU A 177 4.81 -19.66 18.13
C LEU A 177 3.38 -19.38 18.56
N GLU A 178 3.13 -19.56 19.86
CA GLU A 178 1.85 -19.31 20.50
C GLU A 178 1.96 -18.08 21.42
N PRO A 179 1.58 -16.86 20.93
CA PRO A 179 1.60 -15.67 21.74
C PRO A 179 0.68 -15.81 22.97
N LYS A 180 1.20 -15.46 24.13
CA LYS A 180 0.39 -15.35 25.35
C LYS A 180 -0.32 -14.01 25.35
N ILE A 181 -1.62 -14.02 25.07
CA ILE A 181 -2.47 -12.85 25.02
C ILE A 181 -3.33 -12.81 26.29
N ASN A 182 -3.42 -11.65 26.90
CA ASN A 182 -4.34 -11.42 27.99
C ASN A 182 -5.73 -11.08 27.42
N ASP A 183 -6.74 -11.88 27.68
CA ASP A 183 -8.10 -11.70 27.18
C ASP A 183 -8.71 -10.36 27.63
N GLU A 184 -8.27 -9.78 28.75
CA GLU A 184 -8.72 -8.48 29.25
C GLU A 184 -8.29 -7.30 28.34
N ASP A 185 -7.24 -7.50 27.53
CA ASP A 185 -6.76 -6.51 26.57
C ASP A 185 -7.59 -6.49 25.28
N ILE A 186 -8.39 -7.53 25.03
CA ILE A 186 -9.20 -7.68 23.84
C ILE A 186 -10.59 -7.10 24.06
N ARG A 187 -10.79 -5.85 23.66
CA ARG A 187 -12.03 -5.09 23.88
C ARG A 187 -12.96 -5.05 22.69
N VAL A 188 -12.52 -5.57 21.54
CA VAL A 188 -13.24 -5.53 20.26
C VAL A 188 -13.53 -6.95 19.79
N LYS A 189 -14.75 -7.15 19.29
CA LYS A 189 -15.17 -8.38 18.63
C LYS A 189 -15.61 -8.05 17.22
N ILE A 190 -15.10 -8.79 16.24
CA ILE A 190 -15.61 -8.72 14.86
C ILE A 190 -16.99 -9.38 14.85
N VAL A 191 -18.02 -8.60 14.56
CA VAL A 191 -19.40 -9.08 14.51
C VAL A 191 -19.72 -9.65 13.13
N LYS A 192 -19.20 -9.01 12.08
CA LYS A 192 -19.43 -9.42 10.69
C LYS A 192 -18.34 -8.85 9.80
N THR A 193 -17.82 -9.66 8.89
CA THR A 193 -17.00 -9.22 7.76
C THR A 193 -17.88 -9.21 6.50
N VAL A 194 -17.89 -8.07 5.80
CA VAL A 194 -18.57 -7.94 4.50
C VAL A 194 -17.49 -7.70 3.46
N THR A 195 -17.34 -8.66 2.56
CA THR A 195 -16.44 -8.51 1.41
C THR A 195 -17.28 -7.97 0.26
N GLU A 196 -16.99 -6.74 -0.14
CA GLU A 196 -17.55 -6.19 -1.37
C GLU A 196 -16.75 -6.75 -2.54
N ILE A 197 -17.41 -7.32 -3.52
CA ILE A 197 -16.79 -7.74 -4.77
C ILE A 197 -16.60 -6.47 -5.61
N PRO A 198 -15.35 -6.04 -5.88
CA PRO A 198 -15.13 -4.84 -6.69
C PRO A 198 -15.72 -5.04 -8.08
N GLU A 199 -16.42 -4.05 -8.59
CA GLU A 199 -16.82 -4.01 -10.01
C GLU A 199 -15.58 -3.63 -10.84
N GLY A 200 -14.97 -4.61 -11.51
CA GLY A 200 -13.81 -4.41 -12.39
C GLY A 200 -12.44 -4.66 -11.75
N PRO A 201 -11.35 -4.33 -12.45
CA PRO A 201 -9.98 -4.53 -11.98
C PRO A 201 -9.67 -3.76 -10.69
N ASP A 202 -8.81 -4.35 -9.85
CA ASP A 202 -8.37 -3.67 -8.62
C ASP A 202 -7.60 -2.39 -8.95
N LEU A 203 -8.16 -1.26 -8.57
CA LEU A 203 -7.61 0.07 -8.81
C LEU A 203 -6.16 0.22 -8.33
N SER A 204 -5.78 -0.47 -7.27
CA SER A 204 -4.42 -0.39 -6.69
C SER A 204 -3.38 -1.17 -7.49
N LYS A 205 -3.82 -2.14 -8.32
CA LYS A 205 -2.95 -3.05 -9.08
C LYS A 205 -3.02 -2.82 -10.60
N ALA A 206 -3.94 -1.95 -11.05
CA ALA A 206 -4.18 -1.73 -12.46
C ALA A 206 -2.96 -1.03 -13.11
N GLU A 207 -2.54 -1.53 -14.27
CA GLU A 207 -1.48 -0.89 -15.08
C GLU A 207 -1.97 0.38 -15.77
N ILE A 208 -3.27 0.49 -16.02
CA ILE A 208 -3.91 1.66 -16.62
C ILE A 208 -5.05 2.10 -15.71
N VAL A 209 -5.05 3.37 -15.32
CA VAL A 209 -6.10 3.97 -14.51
C VAL A 209 -6.72 5.15 -15.28
N ILE A 210 -8.04 5.12 -15.42
CA ILE A 210 -8.83 6.20 -16.02
C ILE A 210 -9.64 6.89 -14.91
N ALA A 211 -9.31 8.15 -14.63
CA ALA A 211 -9.87 8.84 -13.48
C ALA A 211 -10.73 10.05 -13.86
N GLY A 212 -11.89 10.15 -13.22
CA GLY A 212 -12.84 11.25 -13.38
C GLY A 212 -12.81 12.25 -12.22
N GLY A 213 -12.86 13.53 -12.55
CA GLY A 213 -12.94 14.60 -11.57
C GLY A 213 -14.28 15.31 -11.54
N ARG A 214 -14.42 16.30 -10.62
CA ARG A 214 -15.63 17.15 -10.55
C ARG A 214 -15.90 17.93 -11.86
N GLY A 215 -14.88 18.14 -12.69
CA GLY A 215 -15.02 18.79 -14.00
C GLY A 215 -15.84 17.97 -15.01
N LEU A 216 -16.18 16.71 -14.72
CA LEU A 216 -17.10 15.91 -15.53
C LEU A 216 -18.55 16.41 -15.46
N GLY A 217 -18.95 17.04 -14.36
CA GLY A 217 -20.26 17.68 -14.22
C GLY A 217 -21.41 16.79 -13.76
N GLY A 218 -21.22 15.47 -13.65
CA GLY A 218 -22.26 14.51 -13.26
C GLY A 218 -21.76 13.07 -13.13
N PRO A 219 -22.66 12.12 -12.77
CA PRO A 219 -22.34 10.70 -12.71
C PRO A 219 -22.30 10.02 -14.09
N GLU A 220 -23.10 10.50 -15.05
CA GLU A 220 -23.26 9.87 -16.37
C GLU A 220 -21.92 9.70 -17.13
N PRO A 221 -20.98 10.68 -17.10
CA PRO A 221 -19.68 10.55 -17.77
C PRO A 221 -18.85 9.36 -17.29
N PHE A 222 -19.07 8.88 -16.08
CA PHE A 222 -18.33 7.71 -15.57
C PHE A 222 -18.61 6.44 -16.37
N GLU A 223 -19.74 6.31 -17.04
CA GLU A 223 -20.01 5.20 -17.95
C GLU A 223 -19.07 5.21 -19.16
N ALA A 224 -18.81 6.38 -19.74
CA ALA A 224 -17.85 6.51 -20.84
C ALA A 224 -16.40 6.25 -20.36
N LEU A 225 -16.07 6.60 -19.11
CA LEU A 225 -14.77 6.22 -18.54
C LEU A 225 -14.66 4.71 -18.34
N ARG A 226 -15.74 4.03 -17.91
CA ARG A 226 -15.77 2.57 -17.81
C ARG A 226 -15.60 1.89 -19.16
N GLU A 227 -16.25 2.41 -20.20
CA GLU A 227 -16.08 1.91 -21.55
C GLU A 227 -14.63 1.98 -22.01
N LEU A 228 -13.96 3.14 -21.85
CA LEU A 228 -12.55 3.30 -22.16
C LEU A 228 -11.66 2.38 -21.31
N ALA A 229 -11.97 2.22 -20.03
CA ALA A 229 -11.25 1.32 -19.13
C ALA A 229 -11.34 -0.14 -19.60
N ASN A 230 -12.53 -0.59 -20.02
CA ASN A 230 -12.72 -1.95 -20.52
C ASN A 230 -11.94 -2.22 -21.80
N ILE A 231 -11.85 -1.25 -22.72
CA ILE A 231 -11.05 -1.38 -23.96
C ILE A 231 -9.54 -1.54 -23.63
N LEU A 232 -9.08 -0.86 -22.57
CA LEU A 232 -7.68 -0.83 -22.18
C LEU A 232 -7.29 -1.85 -21.09
N ASP A 233 -8.21 -2.71 -20.67
CA ASP A 233 -8.06 -3.58 -19.48
C ASP A 233 -7.60 -2.80 -18.24
N GLY A 234 -8.16 -1.61 -18.06
CA GLY A 234 -7.80 -0.66 -17.03
C GLY A 234 -8.87 -0.55 -15.92
N ALA A 235 -8.52 0.16 -14.85
CA ALA A 235 -9.44 0.45 -13.75
C ALA A 235 -9.95 1.89 -13.80
N VAL A 236 -11.20 2.10 -13.33
CA VAL A 236 -11.77 3.44 -13.16
C VAL A 236 -11.46 3.97 -11.77
N GLY A 237 -11.07 5.24 -11.70
CA GLY A 237 -10.86 5.96 -10.46
C GLY A 237 -11.57 7.32 -10.44
N ALA A 238 -11.60 7.95 -9.27
CA ALA A 238 -12.25 9.25 -9.12
C ALA A 238 -11.52 10.17 -8.14
N SER A 239 -11.72 11.46 -8.34
CA SER A 239 -11.33 12.44 -7.32
C SER A 239 -12.30 12.40 -6.13
N ARG A 240 -11.83 12.77 -4.94
CA ARG A 240 -12.69 12.89 -3.76
C ARG A 240 -13.93 13.75 -4.02
N ALA A 241 -13.78 14.84 -4.76
CA ALA A 241 -14.90 15.73 -5.03
C ALA A 241 -16.01 15.09 -5.90
N ALA A 242 -15.68 14.12 -6.74
CA ALA A 242 -16.68 13.34 -7.48
C ALA A 242 -17.37 12.29 -6.58
N CYS A 243 -16.62 11.65 -5.69
CA CYS A 243 -17.16 10.72 -4.70
C CYS A 243 -18.07 11.45 -3.69
N ASP A 244 -17.61 12.57 -3.13
CA ASP A 244 -18.40 13.39 -2.19
C ASP A 244 -19.70 13.92 -2.82
N ALA A 245 -19.74 14.11 -4.15
CA ALA A 245 -20.94 14.45 -4.90
C ALA A 245 -21.87 13.26 -5.17
N GLY A 246 -21.49 12.04 -4.77
CA GLY A 246 -22.27 10.83 -4.96
C GLY A 246 -22.30 10.30 -6.41
N TRP A 247 -21.36 10.74 -7.26
CA TRP A 247 -21.31 10.31 -8.65
C TRP A 247 -20.72 8.92 -8.84
N ILE A 248 -19.85 8.52 -7.93
CA ILE A 248 -19.22 7.21 -7.88
C ILE A 248 -18.87 6.88 -6.42
N ASP A 249 -18.80 5.61 -6.07
CA ASP A 249 -18.52 5.17 -4.71
C ASP A 249 -17.11 5.55 -4.24
N HIS A 250 -16.97 5.75 -2.92
CA HIS A 250 -15.68 6.08 -2.29
C HIS A 250 -14.60 5.00 -2.45
N ASN A 251 -14.95 3.77 -2.77
CA ASN A 251 -14.01 2.70 -3.10
C ASN A 251 -13.18 2.99 -4.36
N PHE A 252 -13.65 3.91 -5.22
CA PHE A 252 -12.94 4.39 -6.41
C PHE A 252 -12.13 5.66 -6.15
N GLN A 253 -12.14 6.20 -4.93
CA GLN A 253 -11.45 7.43 -4.61
C GLN A 253 -9.93 7.27 -4.67
N ILE A 254 -9.27 8.16 -5.41
CA ILE A 254 -7.81 8.30 -5.48
C ILE A 254 -7.38 9.58 -4.75
N GLY A 255 -6.36 9.47 -3.91
CA GLY A 255 -5.81 10.62 -3.20
C GLY A 255 -5.30 10.27 -1.80
N LEU A 256 -4.93 11.29 -1.04
CA LEU A 256 -4.37 11.18 0.30
C LEU A 256 -5.26 10.35 1.28
N THR A 257 -6.58 10.49 1.14
CA THR A 257 -7.59 9.80 1.97
C THR A 257 -8.29 8.66 1.24
N GLY A 258 -7.87 8.36 0.02
CA GLY A 258 -8.36 7.26 -0.80
C GLY A 258 -7.25 6.27 -1.13
N LYS A 259 -7.39 5.58 -2.25
CA LYS A 259 -6.38 4.64 -2.73
C LYS A 259 -5.17 5.40 -3.30
N THR A 260 -3.99 4.82 -3.11
CA THR A 260 -2.76 5.23 -3.81
C THR A 260 -2.56 4.28 -4.99
N VAL A 261 -2.32 4.85 -6.16
CA VAL A 261 -2.14 4.12 -7.43
C VAL A 261 -0.82 4.51 -8.08
N THR A 262 -0.17 3.55 -8.73
CA THR A 262 1.11 3.75 -9.43
C THR A 262 1.10 3.09 -10.81
N PRO A 263 0.07 3.35 -11.66
CA PRO A 263 -0.05 2.70 -12.95
C PRO A 263 1.04 3.13 -13.92
N ASN A 264 1.21 2.34 -14.98
CA ASN A 264 2.02 2.74 -16.14
C ASN A 264 1.42 3.96 -16.85
N VAL A 265 0.08 4.05 -16.89
CA VAL A 265 -0.63 5.19 -17.49
C VAL A 265 -1.79 5.61 -16.58
N TYR A 266 -1.77 6.88 -16.19
CA TYR A 266 -2.85 7.54 -15.47
C TYR A 266 -3.52 8.56 -16.39
N LEU A 267 -4.74 8.25 -16.86
CA LEU A 267 -5.56 9.16 -17.69
C LEU A 267 -6.53 9.91 -16.80
N SER A 268 -6.52 11.23 -16.82
CA SER A 268 -7.39 12.04 -15.99
C SER A 268 -8.28 12.98 -16.81
N PHE A 269 -9.57 13.00 -16.48
CA PHE A 269 -10.60 13.82 -17.12
C PHE A 269 -11.26 14.73 -16.09
N GLY A 270 -11.14 16.06 -16.28
CA GLY A 270 -11.77 17.04 -15.41
C GLY A 270 -11.26 17.07 -13.96
N ILE A 271 -10.02 16.65 -13.72
CA ILE A 271 -9.35 16.67 -12.42
C ILE A 271 -8.48 17.91 -12.33
N SER A 272 -8.58 18.66 -11.21
CA SER A 272 -7.83 19.92 -11.02
C SER A 272 -6.37 19.75 -10.64
N GLY A 273 -5.98 18.60 -10.09
CA GLY A 273 -4.63 18.35 -9.58
C GLY A 273 -4.34 19.00 -8.23
N ALA A 274 -5.32 19.01 -7.32
CA ALA A 274 -5.09 19.37 -5.93
C ALA A 274 -4.05 18.43 -5.30
N SER A 275 -3.20 18.95 -4.41
CA SER A 275 -2.10 18.21 -3.79
C SER A 275 -2.56 16.92 -3.09
N GLN A 276 -3.77 16.93 -2.51
CA GLN A 276 -4.37 15.76 -1.87
C GLN A 276 -4.70 14.64 -2.89
N HIS A 277 -5.12 15.01 -4.10
CA HIS A 277 -5.36 14.04 -5.17
C HIS A 277 -4.02 13.52 -5.73
N MET A 278 -3.09 14.43 -6.01
CA MET A 278 -1.78 14.09 -6.53
C MET A 278 -0.99 13.17 -5.59
N ALA A 279 -1.18 13.30 -4.28
CA ALA A 279 -0.58 12.38 -3.29
C ALA A 279 -0.95 10.91 -3.52
N GLY A 280 -2.08 10.65 -4.18
CA GLY A 280 -2.53 9.29 -4.51
C GLY A 280 -2.11 8.79 -5.89
N CYS A 281 -1.66 9.66 -6.81
CA CYS A 281 -1.35 9.23 -8.19
C CYS A 281 0.00 9.76 -8.74
N SER A 282 0.72 10.60 -8.01
CA SER A 282 2.02 11.16 -8.46
C SER A 282 3.11 10.11 -8.71
N GLY A 283 2.95 8.88 -8.17
CA GLY A 283 3.82 7.75 -8.46
C GLY A 283 3.59 7.08 -9.82
N SER A 284 2.58 7.51 -10.58
CA SER A 284 2.29 6.98 -11.92
C SER A 284 3.44 7.26 -12.89
N ARG A 285 3.76 6.28 -13.74
CA ARG A 285 4.87 6.42 -14.70
C ARG A 285 4.60 7.47 -15.76
N ASN A 286 3.35 7.57 -16.22
CA ASN A 286 2.92 8.57 -17.20
C ASN A 286 1.55 9.11 -16.78
N ILE A 287 1.45 10.41 -16.59
CA ILE A 287 0.18 11.11 -16.36
C ILE A 287 -0.22 11.82 -17.64
N VAL A 288 -1.45 11.56 -18.08
CA VAL A 288 -2.08 12.23 -19.22
C VAL A 288 -3.34 12.89 -18.73
N SER A 289 -3.51 14.18 -18.98
CA SER A 289 -4.61 14.94 -18.40
C SER A 289 -5.40 15.74 -19.42
N ILE A 290 -6.71 15.67 -19.30
CA ILE A 290 -7.66 16.43 -20.08
C ILE A 290 -8.42 17.37 -19.14
N ASN A 291 -8.31 18.67 -19.37
CA ASN A 291 -9.00 19.68 -18.58
C ASN A 291 -9.34 20.92 -19.43
N SER A 292 -10.49 21.50 -19.21
CA SER A 292 -10.90 22.75 -19.88
C SER A 292 -10.16 23.99 -19.32
N ASP A 293 -9.70 23.93 -18.06
CA ASP A 293 -8.88 24.99 -17.46
C ASP A 293 -7.40 24.79 -17.78
N LYS A 294 -6.85 25.61 -18.64
CA LYS A 294 -5.42 25.60 -19.00
C LYS A 294 -4.47 25.81 -17.82
N ASN A 295 -4.96 26.35 -16.70
CA ASN A 295 -4.18 26.62 -15.50
C ASN A 295 -4.35 25.51 -14.44
N ALA A 296 -5.06 24.44 -14.76
CA ALA A 296 -5.23 23.32 -13.82
C ALA A 296 -3.87 22.78 -13.36
N ASN A 297 -3.71 22.64 -12.05
CA ASN A 297 -2.43 22.21 -11.45
C ASN A 297 -1.98 20.83 -11.94
N ILE A 298 -2.91 19.96 -12.33
CA ILE A 298 -2.59 18.61 -12.81
C ILE A 298 -1.63 18.63 -14.01
N PHE A 299 -1.67 19.67 -14.83
CA PHE A 299 -0.77 19.80 -15.99
C PHE A 299 0.71 19.93 -15.60
N LYS A 300 1.03 20.36 -14.37
CA LYS A 300 2.42 20.45 -13.89
C LYS A 300 3.08 19.09 -13.74
N ASP A 301 2.28 18.05 -13.44
CA ASP A 301 2.73 16.69 -13.22
C ASP A 301 2.42 15.80 -14.43
N SER A 302 1.74 16.35 -15.45
CA SER A 302 1.35 15.59 -16.64
C SER A 302 2.46 15.55 -17.67
N LYS A 303 2.73 14.35 -18.21
CA LYS A 303 3.62 14.19 -19.37
C LYS A 303 3.00 14.70 -20.65
N TYR A 304 1.67 14.54 -20.79
CA TYR A 304 0.86 15.06 -21.87
C TYR A 304 -0.39 15.71 -21.31
N GLY A 305 -0.77 16.87 -21.85
CA GLY A 305 -1.95 17.59 -21.43
C GLY A 305 -2.75 18.06 -22.63
N VAL A 306 -4.06 17.89 -22.57
CA VAL A 306 -5.01 18.41 -23.55
C VAL A 306 -5.88 19.46 -22.87
N VAL A 307 -5.76 20.71 -23.33
CA VAL A 307 -6.66 21.78 -22.91
C VAL A 307 -7.91 21.73 -23.79
N GLY A 308 -9.01 21.22 -23.25
CA GLY A 308 -10.24 20.99 -24.01
C GLY A 308 -11.39 20.48 -23.16
N ASP A 309 -12.56 20.48 -23.78
CA ASP A 309 -13.77 19.89 -23.20
C ASP A 309 -13.69 18.36 -23.28
N TRP A 310 -13.79 17.68 -22.15
CA TRP A 310 -13.80 16.22 -22.08
C TRP A 310 -14.91 15.59 -22.92
N ASN A 311 -16.07 16.25 -23.08
CA ASN A 311 -17.17 15.78 -23.91
C ASN A 311 -16.78 15.58 -25.38
N LEU A 312 -15.81 16.34 -25.86
CA LEU A 312 -15.29 16.24 -27.23
C LEU A 312 -14.08 15.30 -27.29
N VAL A 313 -13.21 15.37 -26.27
CA VAL A 313 -11.94 14.65 -26.26
C VAL A 313 -12.13 13.17 -25.94
N LEU A 314 -12.97 12.83 -24.95
CA LEU A 314 -13.12 11.43 -24.49
C LEU A 314 -13.68 10.51 -25.59
N PRO A 315 -14.77 10.85 -26.32
CA PRO A 315 -15.24 10.00 -27.40
C PRO A 315 -14.21 9.80 -28.51
N ALA A 316 -13.60 10.88 -28.99
CA ALA A 316 -12.58 10.82 -30.04
C ALA A 316 -11.35 10.02 -29.63
N PHE A 317 -10.93 10.14 -28.36
CA PHE A 317 -9.84 9.35 -27.79
C PHE A 317 -10.22 7.86 -27.70
N THR A 318 -11.44 7.56 -27.26
CA THR A 318 -11.94 6.18 -27.16
C THR A 318 -11.99 5.49 -28.52
N ASP A 319 -12.47 6.22 -29.55
CA ASP A 319 -12.53 5.68 -30.92
C ASP A 319 -11.13 5.38 -31.47
N ALA A 320 -10.18 6.32 -31.30
CA ALA A 320 -8.80 6.11 -31.73
C ALA A 320 -8.11 4.95 -30.98
N VAL A 321 -8.38 4.77 -29.70
CA VAL A 321 -7.86 3.66 -28.90
C VAL A 321 -8.45 2.33 -29.39
N ARG A 322 -9.74 2.30 -29.69
CA ARG A 322 -10.42 1.09 -30.20
C ARG A 322 -9.79 0.65 -31.53
N GLU A 323 -9.58 1.57 -32.47
CA GLU A 323 -8.88 1.27 -33.73
C GLU A 323 -7.50 0.65 -33.50
N LEU A 324 -6.71 1.22 -32.58
CA LEU A 324 -5.36 0.72 -32.25
C LEU A 324 -5.34 -0.65 -31.56
N VAL A 325 -6.38 -0.99 -30.79
CA VAL A 325 -6.49 -2.28 -30.11
C VAL A 325 -6.97 -3.37 -31.09
N ASP A 326 -7.90 -3.02 -31.99
CA ASP A 326 -8.44 -3.95 -33.00
C ASP A 326 -7.42 -4.28 -34.11
N GLU A 327 -6.40 -3.45 -34.33
CA GLU A 327 -5.28 -3.69 -35.28
C GLU A 327 -4.21 -4.65 -34.73
N LYS A 328 -4.28 -5.07 -33.46
CA LYS A 328 -3.33 -6.00 -32.82
C LYS A 328 -3.87 -7.42 -32.75
#